data_807e0396c08bbbfda7d2bb98a357ec31
#
_entry.id   807e0396c08bbbfda7d2bb98a357ec31
#
_cell.length_a   1.000
_cell.length_b   1.000
_cell.length_c   1.000
_cell.angle_alpha   90.00
_cell.angle_beta   90.00
_cell.angle_gamma   90.00
#
_symmetry.space_group_name_H-M   'P 1'
#
loop_
_entity.id
_entity.type
_entity.pdbx_description
1 polymer ?
#
loop_
_entity_poly.entity_id
_entity_poly.type
_entity_poly.pdbx_seq_one_letter_code
_entity_poly.pdbx_strand_id
1 'polypeptide(L)'
;MKLARFSVLFLMLGQPVAAERQSIGIFGQWGAFRERQPPRCFAIAQPVRGPRPEGWQPFATISYWPQRRVAAQVHFRMSRQKRQGSAILLRIDDRTFQLAGGGVNAWAPDSRADGEIVRALRMGVGMSIETRSIRGTLVRDYYQLRGAATAIDAAAVACARRR
;
A
#
# COMPACT_ATOMS: atom_id res chain seq x y z
N MET A 1 42.69 -34.74 -41.75
CA MET A 1 41.32 -34.29 -41.54
C MET A 1 41.15 -33.96 -40.06
N LYS A 2 41.10 -32.65 -39.68
CA LYS A 2 40.91 -32.21 -38.27
C LYS A 2 39.47 -31.79 -38.12
N LEU A 3 38.69 -32.53 -37.30
CA LEU A 3 37.30 -32.15 -36.95
C LEU A 3 37.35 -31.11 -35.86
N ALA A 4 36.87 -29.89 -36.13
CA ALA A 4 36.65 -28.84 -35.18
C ALA A 4 35.34 -29.13 -34.41
N ARG A 5 35.42 -29.33 -33.10
CA ARG A 5 34.26 -29.40 -32.22
C ARG A 5 33.81 -28.00 -31.87
N PHE A 6 32.64 -27.57 -32.42
CA PHE A 6 31.95 -26.35 -31.97
C PHE A 6 31.18 -26.65 -30.66
N SER A 7 31.65 -26.08 -29.54
CA SER A 7 30.90 -26.04 -28.28
C SER A 7 29.88 -24.92 -28.37
N VAL A 8 28.59 -25.25 -28.43
CA VAL A 8 27.49 -24.29 -28.32
C VAL A 8 27.28 -24.00 -26.85
N LEU A 9 27.68 -22.81 -26.39
CA LEU A 9 27.43 -22.29 -25.05
C LEU A 9 25.98 -21.80 -24.97
N PHE A 10 25.12 -22.57 -24.29
CA PHE A 10 23.72 -22.24 -24.09
C PHE A 10 23.62 -21.17 -22.96
N LEU A 11 23.48 -19.89 -23.30
CA LEU A 11 23.17 -18.82 -22.32
C LEU A 11 21.73 -19.01 -21.84
N MET A 12 21.59 -19.48 -20.61
CA MET A 12 20.32 -19.48 -19.88
C MET A 12 19.98 -18.03 -19.52
N LEU A 13 19.15 -17.38 -20.32
CA LEU A 13 18.53 -16.09 -20.00
C LEU A 13 17.49 -16.32 -18.90
N GLY A 14 17.87 -16.03 -17.65
CA GLY A 14 16.95 -16.01 -16.51
C GLY A 14 15.87 -14.94 -16.74
N GLN A 15 14.63 -15.33 -16.99
CA GLN A 15 13.51 -14.41 -17.11
C GLN A 15 13.22 -13.80 -15.74
N PRO A 16 13.00 -12.46 -15.63
CA PRO A 16 12.57 -11.85 -14.39
C PRO A 16 11.20 -12.42 -14.01
N VAL A 17 11.13 -13.12 -12.88
CA VAL A 17 9.86 -13.58 -12.30
C VAL A 17 9.13 -12.34 -11.81
N ALA A 18 8.20 -11.83 -12.61
CA ALA A 18 7.27 -10.80 -12.16
C ALA A 18 6.53 -11.33 -10.92
N ALA A 19 6.54 -10.55 -9.83
CA ALA A 19 5.81 -10.91 -8.61
C ALA A 19 4.33 -11.13 -8.97
N GLU A 20 3.89 -12.40 -8.97
CA GLU A 20 2.54 -12.79 -9.35
C GLU A 20 1.55 -12.24 -8.29
N ARG A 21 0.86 -11.15 -8.66
CA ARG A 21 -0.21 -10.56 -7.86
C ARG A 21 -1.53 -11.25 -8.17
N GLN A 22 -2.09 -11.93 -7.20
CA GLN A 22 -3.40 -12.58 -7.29
C GLN A 22 -4.46 -11.65 -6.70
N SER A 23 -5.53 -11.38 -7.45
CA SER A 23 -6.72 -10.69 -6.93
C SER A 23 -7.49 -11.64 -6.01
N ILE A 24 -7.85 -11.15 -4.82
CA ILE A 24 -8.76 -11.82 -3.88
C ILE A 24 -10.19 -11.33 -4.14
N GLY A 25 -10.34 -10.03 -4.44
CA GLY A 25 -11.62 -9.41 -4.78
C GLY A 25 -11.56 -7.89 -4.81
N ILE A 26 -12.60 -7.29 -5.39
CA ILE A 26 -12.82 -5.85 -5.43
C ILE A 26 -14.10 -5.56 -4.64
N PHE A 27 -14.03 -4.62 -3.71
CA PHE A 27 -15.08 -4.27 -2.76
C PHE A 27 -15.27 -2.74 -2.77
N GLY A 28 -16.22 -2.26 -3.56
CA GLY A 28 -16.44 -0.82 -3.74
C GLY A 28 -15.20 -0.13 -4.31
N GLN A 29 -14.58 0.78 -3.54
CA GLN A 29 -13.37 1.51 -3.93
C GLN A 29 -12.06 0.81 -3.48
N TRP A 30 -12.15 -0.35 -2.85
CA TRP A 30 -11.03 -1.10 -2.30
C TRP A 30 -10.86 -2.45 -2.99
N GLY A 31 -9.60 -2.80 -3.29
CA GLY A 31 -9.23 -4.13 -3.75
C GLY A 31 -8.45 -4.89 -2.68
N ALA A 32 -8.63 -6.21 -2.62
CA ALA A 32 -7.78 -7.11 -1.83
C ALA A 32 -6.94 -7.98 -2.75
N PHE A 33 -5.66 -8.11 -2.42
CA PHE A 33 -4.68 -8.83 -3.24
C PHE A 33 -3.74 -9.67 -2.39
N ARG A 34 -3.17 -10.70 -3.03
CA ARG A 34 -2.08 -11.53 -2.49
C ARG A 34 -0.88 -11.45 -3.42
N GLU A 35 0.30 -11.35 -2.85
CA GLU A 35 1.60 -11.53 -3.51
C GLU A 35 2.30 -12.74 -2.89
N ARG A 36 3.05 -13.49 -3.71
CA ARG A 36 3.76 -14.70 -3.25
C ARG A 36 5.20 -14.42 -2.87
N GLN A 37 5.84 -13.46 -3.52
CA GLN A 37 7.24 -13.10 -3.32
C GLN A 37 7.42 -11.57 -3.27
N PRO A 38 7.70 -10.97 -2.08
CA PRO A 38 7.57 -11.60 -0.76
C PRO A 38 6.10 -11.89 -0.39
N PRO A 39 5.83 -12.93 0.46
CA PRO A 39 4.46 -13.26 0.84
C PRO A 39 3.78 -12.10 1.55
N ARG A 40 2.72 -11.56 0.95
CA ARG A 40 1.95 -10.43 1.47
C ARG A 40 0.50 -10.51 1.00
N CYS A 41 -0.43 -10.17 1.90
CA CYS A 41 -1.81 -9.89 1.51
C CYS A 41 -2.12 -8.44 1.91
N PHE A 42 -2.88 -7.73 1.09
CA PHE A 42 -3.15 -6.33 1.37
C PHE A 42 -4.47 -5.87 0.78
N ALA A 43 -5.11 -4.94 1.48
CA ALA A 43 -6.16 -4.11 0.93
C ALA A 43 -5.53 -2.82 0.38
N ILE A 44 -6.06 -2.31 -0.73
CA ILE A 44 -5.56 -1.09 -1.38
C ILE A 44 -6.69 -0.28 -1.99
N ALA A 45 -6.57 1.04 -1.92
CA ALA A 45 -7.41 1.98 -2.65
C ALA A 45 -6.58 3.12 -3.23
N GLN A 46 -7.09 3.73 -4.30
CA GLN A 46 -6.60 5.00 -4.85
C GLN A 46 -7.46 6.15 -4.35
N PRO A 47 -6.93 7.39 -4.25
CA PRO A 47 -7.74 8.53 -3.90
C PRO A 47 -8.76 8.83 -5.00
N VAL A 48 -9.99 9.16 -4.59
CA VAL A 48 -11.08 9.58 -5.50
C VAL A 48 -10.94 11.05 -5.89
N ARG A 49 -10.23 11.83 -5.09
CA ARG A 49 -9.92 13.24 -5.33
C ARG A 49 -8.57 13.60 -4.71
N GLY A 50 -7.80 14.42 -5.43
CA GLY A 50 -6.47 14.88 -5.03
C GLY A 50 -5.62 15.19 -6.26
N PRO A 51 -4.42 15.75 -6.07
CA PRO A 51 -3.49 15.95 -7.16
C PRO A 51 -3.09 14.61 -7.81
N ARG A 52 -2.92 14.63 -9.13
CA ARG A 52 -2.40 13.48 -9.89
C ARG A 52 -0.93 13.71 -10.19
N PRO A 53 0.00 12.94 -9.60
CA PRO A 53 1.42 13.04 -9.92
C PRO A 53 1.74 12.35 -11.23
N GLU A 54 2.82 12.80 -11.88
CA GLU A 54 3.44 12.08 -12.98
C GLU A 54 4.40 11.02 -12.41
N GLY A 55 4.46 9.84 -13.02
CA GLY A 55 5.43 8.79 -12.70
C GLY A 55 5.07 7.87 -11.52
N TRP A 56 4.04 8.18 -10.69
CA TRP A 56 3.56 7.24 -9.66
C TRP A 56 2.07 7.39 -9.38
N GLN A 57 1.48 6.37 -8.77
CA GLN A 57 0.10 6.40 -8.33
C GLN A 57 0.05 6.55 -6.80
N PRO A 58 -0.72 7.53 -6.25
CA PRO A 58 -1.00 7.59 -4.83
C PRO A 58 -1.95 6.46 -4.43
N PHE A 59 -1.76 5.95 -3.21
CA PHE A 59 -2.60 4.87 -2.69
C PHE A 59 -2.61 4.85 -1.15
N ALA A 60 -3.61 4.17 -0.60
CA ALA A 60 -3.67 3.71 0.78
C ALA A 60 -3.61 2.19 0.81
N THR A 61 -2.80 1.59 1.68
CA THR A 61 -2.77 0.13 1.87
C THR A 61 -2.82 -0.26 3.32
N ILE A 62 -3.46 -1.40 3.59
CA ILE A 62 -3.37 -2.14 4.84
C ILE A 62 -2.78 -3.50 4.51
N SER A 63 -1.57 -3.79 5.00
CA SER A 63 -0.77 -4.95 4.61
C SER A 63 -0.55 -5.93 5.75
N TYR A 64 -0.59 -7.22 5.41
CA TYR A 64 -0.31 -8.36 6.27
C TYR A 64 0.93 -9.09 5.75
N TRP A 65 1.97 -9.23 6.59
CA TRP A 65 3.25 -9.86 6.24
C TRP A 65 3.47 -11.09 7.13
N PRO A 66 3.00 -12.29 6.75
CA PRO A 66 3.04 -13.47 7.61
C PRO A 66 4.45 -13.82 8.11
N GLN A 67 5.45 -13.74 7.23
CA GLN A 67 6.85 -14.05 7.57
C GLN A 67 7.49 -13.05 8.52
N ARG A 68 7.00 -11.80 8.55
CA ARG A 68 7.50 -10.73 9.42
C ARG A 68 6.69 -10.59 10.70
N ARG A 69 5.63 -11.40 10.88
CA ARG A 69 4.65 -11.28 11.99
C ARG A 69 4.03 -9.88 12.09
N VAL A 70 3.94 -9.17 10.97
CA VAL A 70 3.31 -7.85 10.90
C VAL A 70 1.88 -8.02 10.43
N ALA A 71 0.96 -7.58 11.26
CA ALA A 71 -0.48 -7.59 10.99
C ALA A 71 -0.98 -6.17 10.82
N ALA A 72 -1.74 -5.95 9.72
CA ALA A 72 -2.49 -4.71 9.49
C ALA A 72 -1.63 -3.41 9.42
N GLN A 73 -0.43 -3.48 8.86
CA GLN A 73 0.41 -2.29 8.65
C GLN A 73 -0.25 -1.30 7.70
N VAL A 74 -0.47 -0.08 8.18
CA VAL A 74 -1.02 1.02 7.39
C VAL A 74 0.10 1.76 6.67
N HIS A 75 -0.07 1.96 5.35
CA HIS A 75 0.87 2.73 4.54
C HIS A 75 0.13 3.55 3.49
N PHE A 76 0.54 4.80 3.34
CA PHE A 76 0.07 5.71 2.31
C PHE A 76 1.22 6.12 1.40
N ARG A 77 0.96 6.15 0.10
CA ARG A 77 1.77 6.87 -0.87
C ARG A 77 1.00 8.10 -1.29
N MET A 78 1.51 9.27 -0.89
CA MET A 78 0.86 10.55 -1.10
C MET A 78 1.06 11.05 -2.54
N SER A 79 0.17 11.89 -3.02
CA SER A 79 0.23 12.47 -4.37
C SER A 79 1.32 13.54 -4.55
N ARG A 80 1.90 14.05 -3.47
CA ARG A 80 3.00 15.02 -3.49
C ARG A 80 4.02 14.72 -2.40
N GLN A 81 5.26 15.02 -2.70
CA GLN A 81 6.33 14.96 -1.73
C GLN A 81 6.11 15.98 -0.61
N LYS A 82 6.18 15.52 0.63
CA LYS A 82 6.02 16.38 1.79
C LYS A 82 7.24 17.28 2.02
N ARG A 83 6.99 18.49 2.50
CA ARG A 83 8.03 19.40 2.98
C ARG A 83 8.65 18.84 4.27
N GLN A 84 9.97 18.96 4.39
CA GLN A 84 10.66 18.61 5.63
C GLN A 84 10.09 19.40 6.81
N GLY A 85 9.93 18.77 7.97
CA GLY A 85 9.33 19.36 9.16
C GLY A 85 7.80 19.48 9.14
N SER A 86 7.11 19.29 8.01
CA SER A 86 5.66 19.33 7.98
C SER A 86 5.04 18.05 8.59
N ALA A 87 3.94 18.19 9.30
CA ALA A 87 3.14 17.07 9.75
C ALA A 87 2.45 16.34 8.58
N ILE A 88 2.16 15.06 8.78
CA ILE A 88 1.26 14.28 7.95
C ILE A 88 0.07 13.90 8.82
N LEU A 89 -1.13 14.31 8.42
CA LEU A 89 -2.35 14.07 9.16
C LEU A 89 -3.27 13.16 8.34
N LEU A 90 -3.71 12.08 8.94
CA LEU A 90 -4.78 11.23 8.44
C LEU A 90 -6.07 11.63 9.19
N ARG A 91 -7.08 12.04 8.45
CA ARG A 91 -8.43 12.29 8.96
C ARG A 91 -9.35 11.17 8.50
N ILE A 92 -10.06 10.56 9.42
CA ILE A 92 -11.10 9.56 9.16
C ILE A 92 -12.35 10.07 9.85
N ASP A 93 -13.31 10.54 9.08
CA ASP A 93 -14.49 11.26 9.55
C ASP A 93 -14.10 12.37 10.55
N ASP A 94 -14.48 12.28 11.82
CA ASP A 94 -14.17 13.24 12.91
C ASP A 94 -12.82 12.95 13.61
N ARG A 95 -12.17 11.82 13.35
CA ARG A 95 -10.92 11.41 14.00
C ARG A 95 -9.69 11.87 13.21
N THR A 96 -8.66 12.31 13.93
CA THR A 96 -7.38 12.71 13.35
C THR A 96 -6.24 11.90 13.95
N PHE A 97 -5.37 11.38 13.09
CA PHE A 97 -4.16 10.65 13.44
C PHE A 97 -2.94 11.33 12.83
N GLN A 98 -1.88 11.46 13.62
CA GLN A 98 -0.59 11.91 13.09
C GLN A 98 0.19 10.71 12.57
N LEU A 99 0.72 10.81 11.34
CA LEU A 99 1.53 9.77 10.73
C LEU A 99 3.00 10.13 10.75
N ALA A 100 3.84 9.11 10.76
CA ALA A 100 5.27 9.21 10.52
C ALA A 100 5.57 9.05 9.02
N GLY A 101 6.66 9.68 8.52
CA GLY A 101 7.06 9.47 7.13
C GLY A 101 7.87 10.60 6.52
N GLY A 102 8.21 10.42 5.25
CA GLY A 102 9.01 11.35 4.47
C GLY A 102 8.87 11.11 2.96
N GLY A 103 9.32 12.07 2.17
CA GLY A 103 9.13 12.02 0.74
C GLY A 103 7.64 11.95 0.40
N VAL A 104 7.23 10.88 -0.28
CA VAL A 104 5.83 10.61 -0.64
C VAL A 104 5.18 9.54 0.24
N ASN A 105 5.90 8.97 1.20
CA ASN A 105 5.41 7.84 1.99
C ASN A 105 5.08 8.23 3.43
N ALA A 106 4.01 7.63 3.97
CA ALA A 106 3.58 7.80 5.34
C ALA A 106 3.06 6.48 5.94
N TRP A 107 3.34 6.28 7.23
CA TRP A 107 2.96 5.10 8.00
C TRP A 107 2.36 5.49 9.34
N ALA A 108 1.62 4.61 9.95
CA ALA A 108 1.35 4.73 11.38
C ALA A 108 2.69 4.73 12.16
N PRO A 109 2.83 5.51 13.25
CA PRO A 109 4.08 5.58 14.00
C PRO A 109 4.47 4.26 14.68
N ASP A 110 3.48 3.43 15.02
CA ASP A 110 3.66 2.13 15.67
C ASP A 110 2.48 1.19 15.42
N SER A 111 2.59 -0.05 15.88
CA SER A 111 1.56 -1.09 15.70
C SER A 111 0.25 -0.81 16.47
N ARG A 112 0.29 -0.05 17.55
CA ARG A 112 -0.92 0.38 18.28
C ARG A 112 -1.70 1.36 17.41
N ALA A 113 -1.02 2.35 16.87
CA ALA A 113 -1.61 3.32 15.93
C ALA A 113 -2.15 2.64 14.66
N ASP A 114 -1.43 1.64 14.10
CA ASP A 114 -1.95 0.79 13.03
C ASP A 114 -3.32 0.20 13.40
N GLY A 115 -3.43 -0.43 14.57
CA GLY A 115 -4.67 -1.02 15.05
C GLY A 115 -5.81 0.00 15.26
N GLU A 116 -5.51 1.19 15.77
CA GLU A 116 -6.48 2.27 15.97
C GLU A 116 -6.99 2.84 14.63
N ILE A 117 -6.08 3.06 13.67
CA ILE A 117 -6.42 3.51 12.32
C ILE A 117 -7.27 2.47 11.60
N VAL A 118 -6.88 1.18 11.64
CA VAL A 118 -7.63 0.10 10.98
C VAL A 118 -9.05 -0.03 11.56
N ARG A 119 -9.24 0.13 12.87
CA ARG A 119 -10.59 0.17 13.47
C ARG A 119 -11.41 1.35 12.94
N ALA A 120 -10.80 2.54 12.82
CA ALA A 120 -11.47 3.71 12.27
C ALA A 120 -11.83 3.52 10.79
N LEU A 121 -10.92 2.97 9.98
CA LEU A 121 -11.16 2.67 8.55
C LEU A 121 -12.33 1.71 8.32
N ARG A 122 -12.52 0.75 9.23
CA ARG A 122 -13.63 -0.24 9.13
C ARG A 122 -15.00 0.36 9.38
N MET A 123 -15.08 1.41 10.17
CA MET A 123 -16.34 2.03 10.59
C MET A 123 -16.63 3.34 9.86
N GLY A 124 -15.61 3.94 9.24
CA GLY A 124 -15.69 5.26 8.64
C GLY A 124 -16.35 5.27 7.26
N VAL A 125 -16.74 6.46 6.83
CA VAL A 125 -17.33 6.74 5.52
C VAL A 125 -16.29 7.30 4.55
N GLY A 126 -15.42 8.20 5.03
CA GLY A 126 -14.40 8.84 4.24
C GLY A 126 -13.11 9.11 4.99
N MET A 127 -12.02 9.26 4.26
CA MET A 127 -10.76 9.71 4.83
C MET A 127 -10.02 10.67 3.91
N SER A 128 -9.14 11.48 4.50
CA SER A 128 -8.14 12.24 3.76
C SER A 128 -6.78 12.14 4.41
N ILE A 129 -5.73 12.14 3.59
CA ILE A 129 -4.37 12.34 4.04
C ILE A 129 -3.89 13.73 3.64
N GLU A 130 -3.35 14.49 4.59
CA GLU A 130 -3.02 15.89 4.44
C GLU A 130 -1.57 16.14 4.82
N THR A 131 -0.88 16.98 4.01
CA THR A 131 0.45 17.48 4.34
C THR A 131 0.73 18.75 3.56
N ARG A 132 1.83 19.46 3.88
CA ARG A 132 2.35 20.54 3.02
C ARG A 132 3.38 19.97 2.06
N SER A 133 3.22 20.25 0.77
CA SER A 133 4.18 19.88 -0.28
C SER A 133 5.50 20.63 -0.09
N ILE A 134 6.55 20.20 -0.80
CA ILE A 134 7.84 20.91 -0.84
C ILE A 134 7.72 22.40 -1.21
N ARG A 135 6.66 22.76 -1.98
CA ARG A 135 6.34 24.15 -2.34
C ARG A 135 5.53 24.90 -1.26
N GLY A 136 5.24 24.26 -0.10
CA GLY A 136 4.47 24.84 0.99
C GLY A 136 2.94 24.76 0.80
N THR A 137 2.45 24.30 -0.34
CA THR A 137 1.02 24.17 -0.63
C THR A 137 0.40 23.04 0.19
N LEU A 138 -0.77 23.25 0.77
CA LEU A 138 -1.55 22.19 1.40
C LEU A 138 -2.05 21.21 0.35
N VAL A 139 -1.77 19.93 0.57
CA VAL A 139 -2.16 18.82 -0.30
C VAL A 139 -3.08 17.90 0.48
N ARG A 140 -4.13 17.45 -0.18
CA ARG A 140 -5.10 16.46 0.36
C ARG A 140 -5.41 15.41 -0.68
N ASP A 141 -5.28 14.15 -0.29
CA ASP A 141 -5.72 12.99 -1.04
C ASP A 141 -6.94 12.40 -0.34
N TYR A 142 -8.08 12.38 -1.02
CA TYR A 142 -9.36 11.94 -0.46
C TYR A 142 -9.69 10.52 -0.91
N TYR A 143 -10.20 9.71 0.01
CA TYR A 143 -10.60 8.33 -0.23
C TYR A 143 -12.01 8.09 0.30
N GLN A 144 -12.76 7.25 -0.39
CA GLN A 144 -14.01 6.67 0.12
C GLN A 144 -13.71 5.35 0.82
N LEU A 145 -14.37 5.12 1.97
CA LEU A 145 -14.16 3.89 2.76
C LEU A 145 -15.17 2.80 2.45
N ARG A 146 -16.09 3.03 1.50
CA ARG A 146 -17.01 1.97 1.03
C ARG A 146 -16.23 0.77 0.50
N GLY A 147 -16.38 -0.38 1.19
CA GLY A 147 -15.68 -1.61 0.87
C GLY A 147 -14.35 -1.81 1.62
N ALA A 148 -13.84 -0.81 2.35
CA ALA A 148 -12.60 -0.91 3.10
C ALA A 148 -12.62 -2.07 4.10
N ALA A 149 -13.65 -2.15 4.95
CA ALA A 149 -13.78 -3.22 5.95
C ALA A 149 -13.69 -4.62 5.31
N THR A 150 -14.48 -4.86 4.26
CA THR A 150 -14.49 -6.15 3.56
C THR A 150 -13.14 -6.47 2.90
N ALA A 151 -12.51 -5.49 2.24
CA ALA A 151 -11.19 -5.68 1.61
C ALA A 151 -10.09 -5.98 2.66
N ILE A 152 -10.11 -5.29 3.80
CA ILE A 152 -9.18 -5.51 4.92
C ILE A 152 -9.36 -6.93 5.47
N ASP A 153 -10.60 -7.38 5.69
CA ASP A 153 -10.89 -8.72 6.20
C ASP A 153 -10.51 -9.80 5.20
N ALA A 154 -10.80 -9.61 3.91
CA ALA A 154 -10.42 -10.52 2.85
C ALA A 154 -8.89 -10.71 2.79
N ALA A 155 -8.13 -9.62 2.89
CA ALA A 155 -6.66 -9.67 2.93
C ALA A 155 -6.14 -10.38 4.19
N ALA A 156 -6.71 -10.09 5.37
CA ALA A 156 -6.34 -10.73 6.64
C ALA A 156 -6.55 -12.25 6.58
N VAL A 157 -7.74 -12.70 6.15
CA VAL A 157 -8.10 -14.13 6.03
C VAL A 157 -7.21 -14.84 5.01
N ALA A 158 -6.92 -14.21 3.87
CA ALA A 158 -6.08 -14.78 2.83
C ALA A 158 -4.65 -15.07 3.30
N CYS A 159 -4.12 -14.27 4.23
CA CYS A 159 -2.80 -14.49 4.82
C CYS A 159 -2.82 -15.37 6.09
N ALA A 160 -3.92 -15.44 6.84
CA ALA A 160 -4.05 -16.29 8.02
C ALA A 160 -4.10 -17.80 7.68
N ARG A 161 -4.67 -18.18 6.53
CA ARG A 161 -4.84 -19.58 6.08
C ARG A 161 -3.53 -20.30 5.69
N ARG A 162 -2.37 -19.68 5.87
CA ARG A 162 -1.04 -20.25 5.56
C ARG A 162 -0.19 -20.52 6.80
N ARG A 163 -0.83 -20.85 7.91
CA ARG A 163 -0.11 -21.44 9.06
C ARG A 163 -0.06 -22.93 8.98
#